data_ed61979c49423c0def3f3f1889c26c2c
#
_entry.id   ed61979c49423c0def3f3f1889c26c2c
#
_cell.length_a   1.000
_cell.length_b   1.000
_cell.length_c   1.000
_cell.angle_alpha   90.00
_cell.angle_beta   90.00
_cell.angle_gamma   90.00
#
_symmetry.space_group_name_H-M   'P 1'
#
loop_
_entity.id
_entity.type
_entity.pdbx_description
1 polymer ?
#
loop_
_entity_poly.entity_id
_entity_poly.type
_entity_poly.pdbx_seq_one_letter_code
_entity_poly.pdbx_strand_id
1 'polypeptide(L)'
;MTDTTSLAEKLTAHFKDTISGCETDRDQITLVVTPSHLLSTCEALRDEDDFSFSQLVDLCGVDYSTYGQVDWATEETTATGFSRGRETKTITIDTDQRFAVVYHLLSIKHNHRLRLRCYLPEENPTLASVTGVWSSANWYEREAYDMFGILFEGHPD
;
A
#
# COMPACT_ATOMS: atom_id res chain seq x y z
N MET A 1 -13.73 -14.69 -11.69
CA MET A 1 -12.50 -14.44 -12.48
C MET A 1 -12.63 -13.36 -13.54
N THR A 2 -13.77 -13.18 -14.18
CA THR A 2 -13.97 -12.16 -15.22
C THR A 2 -14.13 -10.72 -14.68
N ASP A 3 -14.51 -10.56 -13.43
CA ASP A 3 -14.84 -9.26 -12.83
C ASP A 3 -13.58 -8.46 -12.40
N THR A 4 -12.61 -9.12 -11.79
CA THR A 4 -11.35 -8.50 -11.33
C THR A 4 -10.49 -7.98 -12.49
N THR A 5 -10.41 -8.75 -13.59
CA THR A 5 -9.64 -8.34 -14.78
C THR A 5 -10.28 -7.11 -15.44
N SER A 6 -11.60 -7.10 -15.57
CA SER A 6 -12.35 -5.95 -16.12
C SER A 6 -12.19 -4.69 -15.27
N LEU A 7 -12.19 -4.83 -13.93
CA LEU A 7 -11.95 -3.71 -13.03
C LEU A 7 -10.51 -3.17 -13.15
N ALA A 8 -9.51 -4.05 -13.22
CA ALA A 8 -8.12 -3.65 -13.39
C ALA A 8 -7.89 -2.87 -14.69
N GLU A 9 -8.52 -3.31 -15.79
CA GLU A 9 -8.46 -2.60 -17.07
C GLU A 9 -9.09 -1.20 -16.99
N LYS A 10 -10.28 -1.08 -16.39
CA LYS A 10 -10.95 0.21 -16.16
C LYS A 10 -10.10 1.16 -15.31
N LEU A 11 -9.57 0.68 -14.19
CA LEU A 11 -8.72 1.46 -13.30
C LEU A 11 -7.45 1.93 -14.02
N THR A 12 -6.80 1.03 -14.76
CA THR A 12 -5.59 1.38 -15.52
C THR A 12 -5.87 2.39 -16.62
N ALA A 13 -6.99 2.27 -17.33
CA ALA A 13 -7.36 3.21 -18.36
C ALA A 13 -7.71 4.60 -17.80
N HIS A 14 -8.40 4.63 -16.66
CA HIS A 14 -8.85 5.88 -16.03
C HIS A 14 -7.71 6.65 -15.37
N PHE A 15 -6.84 5.93 -14.61
CA PHE A 15 -5.76 6.53 -13.83
C PHE A 15 -4.39 6.47 -14.50
N LYS A 16 -4.33 6.29 -15.81
CA LYS A 16 -3.10 6.08 -16.59
C LYS A 16 -1.96 7.04 -16.27
N ASP A 17 -2.28 8.31 -16.02
CA ASP A 17 -1.29 9.38 -15.80
C ASP A 17 -0.95 9.59 -14.30
N THR A 18 -1.67 8.94 -13.39
CA THR A 18 -1.55 9.14 -11.94
C THR A 18 -1.00 7.93 -11.20
N ILE A 19 -1.01 6.76 -11.84
CA ILE A 19 -0.49 5.52 -11.29
C ILE A 19 0.85 5.17 -11.91
N SER A 20 1.76 4.61 -11.10
CA SER A 20 3.02 4.04 -11.56
C SER A 20 2.93 2.55 -11.88
N GLY A 21 1.87 1.88 -11.45
CA GLY A 21 1.64 0.46 -11.73
C GLY A 21 0.28 -0.03 -11.29
N CYS A 22 -0.15 -1.13 -11.93
CA CYS A 22 -1.33 -1.90 -11.54
C CYS A 22 -0.96 -3.37 -11.55
N GLU A 23 -1.00 -3.99 -10.39
CA GLU A 23 -0.66 -5.40 -10.18
C GLU A 23 -1.91 -6.18 -9.81
N THR A 24 -2.06 -7.36 -10.37
CA THR A 24 -3.12 -8.30 -9.96
C THR A 24 -2.48 -9.60 -9.51
N ASP A 25 -2.62 -9.91 -8.24
CA ASP A 25 -2.15 -11.16 -7.65
C ASP A 25 -3.27 -11.77 -6.80
N ARG A 26 -3.53 -13.08 -7.01
CA ARG A 26 -4.53 -13.85 -6.25
C ARG A 26 -5.90 -13.16 -6.17
N ASP A 27 -6.39 -12.69 -7.30
CA ASP A 27 -7.66 -11.96 -7.46
C ASP A 27 -7.74 -10.61 -6.68
N GLN A 28 -6.61 -10.09 -6.22
CA GLN A 28 -6.51 -8.78 -5.59
C GLN A 28 -5.78 -7.78 -6.51
N ILE A 29 -6.41 -6.64 -6.74
CA ILE A 29 -5.83 -5.55 -7.51
C ILE A 29 -5.07 -4.62 -6.55
N THR A 30 -3.84 -4.27 -6.93
CA THR A 30 -3.04 -3.27 -6.25
C THR A 30 -2.66 -2.16 -7.24
N LEU A 31 -3.09 -0.94 -6.97
CA LEU A 31 -2.64 0.25 -7.70
C LEU A 31 -1.49 0.89 -6.96
N VAL A 32 -0.40 1.16 -7.65
CA VAL A 32 0.71 1.95 -7.12
C VAL A 32 0.51 3.39 -7.57
N VAL A 33 0.24 4.27 -6.61
CA VAL A 33 -0.08 5.69 -6.84
C VAL A 33 1.10 6.55 -6.40
N THR A 34 1.39 7.60 -7.15
CA THR A 34 2.43 8.56 -6.74
C THR A 34 1.90 9.48 -5.61
N PRO A 35 2.75 9.91 -4.66
CA PRO A 35 2.32 10.75 -3.53
C PRO A 35 1.56 12.01 -3.95
N SER A 36 1.98 12.66 -5.03
CA SER A 36 1.36 13.89 -5.55
C SER A 36 -0.07 13.71 -6.07
N HIS A 37 -0.44 12.50 -6.47
CA HIS A 37 -1.76 12.20 -7.04
C HIS A 37 -2.65 11.38 -6.11
N LEU A 38 -2.17 11.07 -4.88
CA LEU A 38 -2.93 10.21 -3.97
C LEU A 38 -4.32 10.78 -3.65
N LEU A 39 -4.40 12.05 -3.21
CA LEU A 39 -5.66 12.65 -2.78
C LEU A 39 -6.68 12.68 -3.91
N SER A 40 -6.29 13.16 -5.09
CA SER A 40 -7.19 13.22 -6.26
C SER A 40 -7.63 11.83 -6.72
N THR A 41 -6.75 10.83 -6.65
CA THR A 41 -7.10 9.44 -6.96
C THR A 41 -8.10 8.88 -5.95
N CYS A 42 -7.91 9.15 -4.65
CA CYS A 42 -8.83 8.71 -3.60
C CYS A 42 -10.21 9.36 -3.73
N GLU A 43 -10.28 10.66 -4.06
CA GLU A 43 -11.53 11.37 -4.31
C GLU A 43 -12.27 10.77 -5.51
N ALA A 44 -11.59 10.55 -6.63
CA ALA A 44 -12.18 9.94 -7.81
C ALA A 44 -12.69 8.52 -7.53
N LEU A 45 -11.90 7.70 -6.84
CA LEU A 45 -12.30 6.33 -6.47
C LEU A 45 -13.54 6.30 -5.57
N ARG A 46 -13.71 7.30 -4.67
CA ARG A 46 -14.90 7.40 -3.82
C ARG A 46 -16.12 7.88 -4.59
N ASP A 47 -15.96 8.97 -5.38
CA ASP A 47 -17.07 9.77 -5.89
C ASP A 47 -17.59 9.32 -7.25
N GLU A 48 -16.71 8.71 -8.07
CA GLU A 48 -17.14 8.24 -9.38
C GLU A 48 -18.00 6.99 -9.29
N ASP A 49 -19.12 7.03 -10.00
CA ASP A 49 -20.18 6.01 -9.95
C ASP A 49 -19.70 4.62 -10.40
N ASP A 50 -18.72 4.59 -11.31
CA ASP A 50 -18.11 3.37 -11.82
C ASP A 50 -17.21 2.65 -10.81
N PHE A 51 -16.70 3.37 -9.81
CA PHE A 51 -15.81 2.82 -8.77
C PHE A 51 -16.51 2.74 -7.42
N SER A 52 -17.05 3.86 -6.93
CA SER A 52 -17.83 3.96 -5.68
C SER A 52 -17.17 3.26 -4.48
N PHE A 53 -15.85 3.45 -4.28
CA PHE A 53 -15.15 2.94 -3.11
C PHE A 53 -15.48 3.77 -1.86
N SER A 54 -16.69 3.54 -1.35
CA SER A 54 -17.26 4.31 -0.23
C SER A 54 -16.61 4.01 1.12
N GLN A 55 -15.84 2.93 1.25
CA GLN A 55 -15.26 2.51 2.51
C GLN A 55 -13.74 2.37 2.45
N LEU A 56 -13.05 3.06 3.35
CA LEU A 56 -11.68 2.75 3.74
C LEU A 56 -11.77 1.69 4.85
N VAL A 57 -11.36 0.47 4.53
CA VAL A 57 -11.38 -0.68 5.44
C VAL A 57 -10.20 -0.64 6.39
N ASP A 58 -9.02 -0.27 5.83
CA ASP A 58 -7.77 -0.23 6.56
C ASP A 58 -6.78 0.71 5.87
N LEU A 59 -5.88 1.30 6.66
CA LEU A 59 -4.72 2.05 6.21
C LEU A 59 -3.56 1.68 7.12
N CYS A 60 -2.45 1.23 6.56
CA CYS A 60 -1.26 0.92 7.34
C CYS A 60 0.02 1.45 6.71
N GLY A 61 0.96 1.86 7.58
CA GLY A 61 2.34 2.12 7.18
C GLY A 61 3.12 0.81 7.04
N VAL A 62 4.12 0.81 6.17
CA VAL A 62 5.06 -0.32 5.98
C VAL A 62 6.47 0.23 5.87
N ASP A 63 7.40 -0.36 6.62
CA ASP A 63 8.84 -0.11 6.48
C ASP A 63 9.50 -1.31 5.79
N TYR A 64 10.07 -1.06 4.61
CA TYR A 64 10.76 -2.10 3.83
C TYR A 64 12.24 -2.25 4.18
N SER A 65 12.79 -1.53 5.16
CA SER A 65 14.22 -1.53 5.49
C SER A 65 14.81 -2.93 5.74
N THR A 66 14.00 -3.85 6.27
CA THR A 66 14.40 -5.24 6.50
C THR A 66 13.74 -6.25 5.56
N TYR A 67 12.97 -5.78 4.58
CA TYR A 67 12.26 -6.64 3.64
C TYR A 67 13.26 -7.46 2.80
N GLY A 68 13.01 -8.75 2.72
CA GLY A 68 13.89 -9.69 2.00
C GLY A 68 15.21 -9.99 2.70
N GLN A 69 15.45 -9.43 3.89
CA GLN A 69 16.55 -9.84 4.75
C GLN A 69 16.11 -11.03 5.59
N VAL A 70 16.75 -12.16 5.40
CA VAL A 70 16.46 -13.35 6.19
C VAL A 70 17.47 -13.43 7.33
N ASP A 71 17.00 -13.34 8.57
CA ASP A 71 17.86 -13.43 9.75
C ASP A 71 18.55 -14.79 9.88
N TRP A 72 17.93 -15.83 9.33
CA TRP A 72 18.51 -17.17 9.26
C TRP A 72 17.77 -18.03 8.23
N ALA A 73 18.53 -18.83 7.51
CA ALA A 73 18.02 -19.87 6.62
C ALA A 73 18.47 -21.23 7.15
N THR A 74 17.55 -22.19 7.22
CA THR A 74 17.89 -23.59 7.54
C THR A 74 18.12 -24.32 6.22
N GLU A 75 19.37 -24.60 5.87
CA GLU A 75 19.69 -25.27 4.61
C GLU A 75 19.56 -26.80 4.70
N GLU A 76 19.95 -27.42 5.83
CA GLU A 76 19.89 -28.86 5.99
C GLU A 76 19.60 -29.28 7.43
N THR A 77 18.92 -30.41 7.60
CA THR A 77 18.82 -31.14 8.87
C THR A 77 19.98 -32.11 8.97
N THR A 78 20.82 -31.96 10.00
CA THR A 78 21.83 -32.94 10.34
C THR A 78 21.30 -33.96 11.36
N ALA A 79 22.03 -35.08 11.59
CA ALA A 79 21.67 -36.06 12.61
C ALA A 79 21.63 -35.49 14.05
N THR A 80 22.15 -34.27 14.26
CA THR A 80 22.19 -33.54 15.53
C THR A 80 21.20 -32.35 15.59
N GLY A 81 20.38 -32.12 14.57
CA GLY A 81 19.38 -31.07 14.50
C GLY A 81 19.57 -30.11 13.32
N PHE A 82 18.81 -29.02 13.34
CA PHE A 82 18.85 -28.00 12.29
C PHE A 82 20.11 -27.13 12.43
N SER A 83 20.74 -26.80 11.29
CA SER A 83 21.79 -25.79 11.23
C SER A 83 21.29 -24.45 11.74
N ARG A 84 22.02 -23.80 12.63
CA ARG A 84 21.78 -22.43 13.12
C ARG A 84 22.65 -21.40 12.40
N GLY A 85 23.13 -21.71 11.21
CA GLY A 85 23.91 -20.80 10.38
C GLY A 85 23.08 -19.58 10.01
N ARG A 86 23.64 -18.38 10.19
CA ARG A 86 23.06 -17.12 9.71
C ARG A 86 23.71 -16.80 8.37
N GLU A 87 22.95 -16.86 7.31
CA GLU A 87 23.30 -16.18 6.06
C GLU A 87 22.32 -15.04 5.84
N THR A 88 22.81 -13.81 5.98
CA THR A 88 22.02 -12.61 5.68
C THR A 88 22.17 -12.29 4.20
N LYS A 89 21.15 -12.52 3.41
CA LYS A 89 21.09 -11.99 2.04
C LYS A 89 20.61 -10.55 2.14
N THR A 90 21.54 -9.61 1.96
CA THR A 90 21.20 -8.19 1.90
C THR A 90 20.59 -7.89 0.52
N ILE A 91 19.30 -7.63 0.46
CA ILE A 91 18.68 -7.01 -0.71
C ILE A 91 18.83 -5.51 -0.53
N THR A 92 19.45 -4.85 -1.49
CA THR A 92 19.52 -3.38 -1.50
C THR A 92 18.13 -2.85 -1.83
N ILE A 93 17.50 -2.19 -0.87
CA ILE A 93 16.23 -1.51 -1.06
C ILE A 93 16.52 -0.10 -1.57
N ASP A 94 15.71 0.33 -2.53
CA ASP A 94 15.74 1.70 -3.01
C ASP A 94 15.30 2.64 -1.86
N THR A 95 16.17 3.59 -1.50
CA THR A 95 15.90 4.56 -0.42
C THR A 95 14.66 5.42 -0.70
N ASP A 96 14.33 5.62 -1.99
CA ASP A 96 13.13 6.34 -2.41
C ASP A 96 11.83 5.53 -2.19
N GLN A 97 11.95 4.24 -1.83
CA GLN A 97 10.82 3.34 -1.62
C GLN A 97 10.88 2.63 -0.26
N ARG A 98 11.58 3.21 0.71
CA ARG A 98 11.72 2.60 2.04
C ARG A 98 10.39 2.47 2.75
N PHE A 99 9.60 3.53 2.78
CA PHE A 99 8.29 3.50 3.39
C PHE A 99 7.18 3.35 2.35
N ALA A 100 6.08 2.76 2.75
CA ALA A 100 4.85 2.79 1.98
C ALA A 100 3.64 2.97 2.89
N VAL A 101 2.60 3.60 2.35
CA VAL A 101 1.26 3.58 2.95
C VAL A 101 0.36 2.75 2.05
N VAL A 102 -0.33 1.80 2.67
CA VAL A 102 -1.23 0.86 1.99
C VAL A 102 -2.65 1.11 2.45
N TYR A 103 -3.55 1.33 1.49
CA TYR A 103 -4.98 1.57 1.71
C TYR A 103 -5.77 0.37 1.21
N HIS A 104 -6.68 -0.14 2.02
CA HIS A 104 -7.62 -1.18 1.63
C HIS A 104 -9.00 -0.57 1.47
N LEU A 105 -9.50 -0.56 0.25
CA LEU A 105 -10.77 0.06 -0.12
C LEU A 105 -11.83 -0.99 -0.46
N LEU A 106 -13.08 -0.68 -0.13
CA LEU A 106 -14.23 -1.51 -0.45
C LEU A 106 -15.32 -0.67 -1.12
N SER A 107 -15.74 -1.11 -2.29
CA SER A 107 -16.96 -0.67 -2.94
C SER A 107 -18.09 -1.62 -2.57
N ILE A 108 -19.02 -1.15 -1.74
CA ILE A 108 -20.20 -1.93 -1.36
C ILE A 108 -21.13 -2.09 -2.56
N LYS A 109 -21.26 -1.01 -3.36
CA LYS A 109 -22.12 -0.97 -4.52
C LYS A 109 -21.77 -2.05 -5.55
N HIS A 110 -20.49 -2.20 -5.85
CA HIS A 110 -20.00 -3.12 -6.86
C HIS A 110 -19.40 -4.42 -6.28
N ASN A 111 -19.33 -4.55 -4.94
CA ASN A 111 -18.67 -5.65 -4.25
C ASN A 111 -17.20 -5.86 -4.70
N HIS A 112 -16.49 -4.75 -4.92
CA HIS A 112 -15.10 -4.75 -5.32
C HIS A 112 -14.18 -4.38 -4.17
N ARG A 113 -12.99 -5.00 -4.14
CA ARG A 113 -11.91 -4.65 -3.23
C ARG A 113 -10.73 -4.13 -4.04
N LEU A 114 -10.08 -3.11 -3.50
CA LEU A 114 -8.92 -2.48 -4.12
C LEU A 114 -7.88 -2.20 -3.04
N ARG A 115 -6.61 -2.43 -3.37
CA ARG A 115 -5.48 -1.96 -2.58
C ARG A 115 -4.82 -0.80 -3.30
N LEU A 116 -4.60 0.32 -2.62
CA LEU A 116 -3.67 1.35 -3.09
C LEU A 116 -2.36 1.20 -2.33
N ARG A 117 -1.26 1.46 -3.00
CA ARG A 117 0.06 1.54 -2.39
C ARG A 117 0.74 2.82 -2.84
N CYS A 118 1.26 3.57 -1.89
CA CYS A 118 2.01 4.79 -2.14
C CYS A 118 3.38 4.66 -1.48
N TYR A 119 4.45 4.66 -2.27
CA TYR A 119 5.81 4.61 -1.76
C TYR A 119 6.30 5.99 -1.38
N LEU A 120 7.10 6.06 -0.32
CA LEU A 120 7.64 7.29 0.25
C LEU A 120 9.15 7.15 0.47
N PRO A 121 9.90 8.24 0.28
CA PRO A 121 11.33 8.26 0.53
C PRO A 121 11.66 8.19 2.03
N GLU A 122 12.88 7.76 2.33
CA GLU A 122 13.38 7.66 3.70
C GLU A 122 13.52 9.03 4.37
N GLU A 123 14.06 10.03 3.64
CA GLU A 123 14.42 11.33 4.22
C GLU A 123 13.20 12.17 4.62
N ASN A 124 12.11 12.08 3.86
CA ASN A 124 10.90 12.87 4.12
C ASN A 124 9.64 12.07 3.75
N PRO A 125 9.20 11.14 4.60
CA PRO A 125 8.01 10.34 4.35
C PRO A 125 6.75 11.16 4.60
N THR A 126 6.38 12.00 3.64
CA THR A 126 5.24 12.92 3.73
C THR A 126 4.19 12.58 2.69
N LEU A 127 2.91 12.59 3.07
CA LEU A 127 1.78 12.25 2.23
C LEU A 127 0.58 13.13 2.55
N ALA A 128 -0.29 13.40 1.57
CA ALA A 128 -1.54 14.10 1.83
C ALA A 128 -2.49 13.24 2.67
N SER A 129 -3.12 13.84 3.68
CA SER A 129 -4.16 13.18 4.48
C SER A 129 -5.41 12.91 3.65
N VAL A 130 -6.00 11.74 3.83
CA VAL A 130 -7.28 11.35 3.21
C VAL A 130 -8.46 11.38 4.19
N THR A 131 -8.31 12.04 5.34
CA THR A 131 -9.38 12.21 6.34
C THR A 131 -10.60 12.94 5.78
N GLY A 132 -10.39 13.85 4.80
CA GLY A 132 -11.46 14.52 4.07
C GLY A 132 -12.22 13.60 3.09
N VAL A 133 -11.60 12.50 2.69
CA VAL A 133 -12.22 11.49 1.82
C VAL A 133 -12.96 10.44 2.66
N TRP A 134 -12.27 9.86 3.63
CA TRP A 134 -12.84 8.88 4.57
C TRP A 134 -12.50 9.25 6.00
N SER A 135 -13.48 9.54 6.81
CA SER A 135 -13.30 9.95 8.22
C SER A 135 -12.58 8.89 9.07
N SER A 136 -12.69 7.60 8.70
CA SER A 136 -11.98 6.50 9.37
C SER A 136 -10.46 6.61 9.25
N ALA A 137 -9.94 7.31 8.24
CA ALA A 137 -8.51 7.52 8.05
C ALA A 137 -7.84 8.23 9.24
N ASN A 138 -8.59 9.05 9.99
CA ASN A 138 -8.05 9.83 11.11
C ASN A 138 -7.20 8.97 12.08
N TRP A 139 -7.76 7.85 12.55
CA TRP A 139 -7.05 6.99 13.49
C TRP A 139 -5.93 6.19 12.86
N TYR A 140 -6.12 5.71 11.64
CA TYR A 140 -5.10 4.96 10.92
C TYR A 140 -3.89 5.81 10.53
N GLU A 141 -4.10 7.06 10.11
CA GLU A 141 -3.02 8.00 9.81
C GLU A 141 -2.21 8.35 11.06
N ARG A 142 -2.87 8.51 12.21
CA ARG A 142 -2.19 8.70 13.50
C ARG A 142 -1.34 7.49 13.87
N GLU A 143 -1.87 6.28 13.70
CA GLU A 143 -1.11 5.05 13.95
C GLU A 143 0.12 4.96 13.04
N ALA A 144 -0.03 5.26 11.75
CA ALA A 144 1.10 5.25 10.81
C ALA A 144 2.15 6.32 11.15
N TYR A 145 1.73 7.48 11.65
CA TYR A 145 2.63 8.50 12.17
C TYR A 145 3.36 8.02 13.42
N ASP A 146 2.66 7.48 14.41
CA ASP A 146 3.24 7.03 15.67
C ASP A 146 4.23 5.86 15.48
N MET A 147 3.93 4.94 14.56
CA MET A 147 4.74 3.74 14.35
C MET A 147 5.93 3.96 13.41
N PHE A 148 5.79 4.80 12.38
CA PHE A 148 6.77 4.93 11.30
C PHE A 148 7.26 6.36 11.06
N GLY A 149 6.66 7.37 11.72
CA GLY A 149 7.02 8.77 11.51
C GLY A 149 6.54 9.33 10.16
N ILE A 150 5.55 8.69 9.52
CA ILE A 150 4.99 9.17 8.25
C ILE A 150 4.09 10.39 8.53
N LEU A 151 4.42 11.54 7.92
CA LEU A 151 3.66 12.77 8.09
C LEU A 151 2.48 12.83 7.11
N PHE A 152 1.29 13.15 7.63
CA PHE A 152 0.08 13.33 6.83
C PHE A 152 -0.30 14.81 6.77
N GLU A 153 -0.02 15.46 5.64
CA GLU A 153 -0.34 16.87 5.43
C GLU A 153 -1.86 17.10 5.39
N GLY A 154 -2.33 18.03 6.20
CA GLY A 154 -3.76 18.33 6.32
C GLY A 154 -4.52 17.43 7.29
N HIS A 155 -3.84 16.54 8.02
CA HIS A 155 -4.45 15.82 9.13
C HIS A 155 -4.84 16.79 10.25
N PRO A 156 -6.04 16.65 10.85
CA PRO A 156 -6.55 17.62 11.83
C PRO A 156 -5.84 17.60 13.18
N ASP A 157 -5.10 16.51 13.53
CA ASP A 157 -4.46 16.36 14.84
C ASP A 157 -3.22 15.46 14.76
#